data_50a7d2c4b88742a9e594fca1a6fc456e
#
_entry.id   50a7d2c4b88742a9e594fca1a6fc456e
#
_cell.length_a   1.000
_cell.length_b   1.000
_cell.length_c   1.000
_cell.angle_alpha   90.00
_cell.angle_beta   90.00
_cell.angle_gamma   90.00
#
_symmetry.space_group_name_H-M   'P 1'
#
loop_
_entity.id
_entity.type
_entity.pdbx_description
1 polymer ?
#
loop_
_entity_poly.entity_id
_entity_poly.type
_entity_poly.pdbx_seq_one_letter_code
_entity_poly.pdbx_strand_id
1 'polypeptide(L)'
;MKNNNTVSVSFMLLGILFCVCLVAANLLETKVVQIWKITATAGLVVFPISYIINDCIAEVWGFRKARLIIWMGFAMNFMVVALAQLAILMPAAPFWEGEEGFNFVFGMAPRIAVASLTAFLVGSFLIAYVMSKMKLASGGKNFSLRAITSTLVGESADSMIFFPVAFGGLMPAGELIKMMVIQAVLKTLYEIIILPVTIRVVNYIKKVDGSDVFDEHISYNVLKIKEL
;
A
#
# COMPACT_ATOMS: atom_id res chain seq x y z
N MET A 1 35.84 -13.55 -5.17
CA MET A 1 35.01 -12.54 -5.86
C MET A 1 34.12 -11.89 -4.80
N LYS A 2 34.35 -10.60 -4.46
CA LYS A 2 33.45 -9.85 -3.55
C LYS A 2 32.12 -9.69 -4.27
N ASN A 3 31.06 -10.35 -3.77
CA ASN A 3 29.68 -10.04 -4.15
C ASN A 3 29.43 -8.59 -3.68
N ASN A 4 29.59 -7.63 -4.57
CA ASN A 4 29.10 -6.28 -4.34
C ASN A 4 27.56 -6.36 -4.44
N ASN A 5 26.91 -6.65 -3.34
CA ASN A 5 25.46 -6.48 -3.20
C ASN A 5 25.15 -4.96 -3.21
N THR A 6 25.27 -4.34 -4.37
CA THR A 6 24.85 -2.96 -4.56
C THR A 6 23.33 -2.94 -4.73
N VAL A 7 22.66 -2.19 -3.88
CA VAL A 7 21.23 -1.90 -4.03
C VAL A 7 21.08 -0.84 -5.11
N SER A 8 20.20 -1.07 -6.10
CA SER A 8 19.91 -0.08 -7.12
C SER A 8 19.29 1.18 -6.50
N VAL A 9 19.70 2.34 -7.00
CA VAL A 9 19.17 3.63 -6.54
C VAL A 9 17.67 3.72 -6.80
N SER A 10 17.20 3.22 -7.94
CA SER A 10 15.78 3.19 -8.30
C SER A 10 14.97 2.36 -7.30
N PHE A 11 15.46 1.17 -6.92
CA PHE A 11 14.81 0.32 -5.92
C PHE A 11 14.74 0.99 -4.55
N MET A 12 15.84 1.63 -4.12
CA MET A 12 15.89 2.34 -2.85
C MET A 12 14.89 3.50 -2.82
N LEU A 13 14.85 4.32 -3.88
CA LEU A 13 13.93 5.45 -3.98
C LEU A 13 12.46 5.01 -3.97
N LEU A 14 12.10 3.98 -4.74
CA LEU A 14 10.74 3.44 -4.73
C LEU A 14 10.38 2.83 -3.38
N GLY A 15 11.31 2.14 -2.72
CA GLY A 15 11.09 1.60 -1.38
C GLY A 15 10.85 2.68 -0.33
N ILE A 16 11.62 3.77 -0.35
CA ILE A 16 11.42 4.92 0.54
C ILE A 16 10.05 5.57 0.26
N LEU A 17 9.74 5.82 -1.03
CA LEU A 17 8.49 6.44 -1.43
C LEU A 17 7.29 5.57 -1.02
N PHE A 18 7.38 4.25 -1.16
CA PHE A 18 6.36 3.32 -0.69
C PHE A 18 6.10 3.46 0.82
N CYS A 19 7.17 3.45 1.64
CA CYS A 19 7.04 3.58 3.09
C CYS A 19 6.42 4.94 3.48
N VAL A 20 6.82 6.02 2.85
CA VAL A 20 6.27 7.36 3.10
C VAL A 20 4.80 7.42 2.70
N CYS A 21 4.43 6.89 1.52
CA CYS A 21 3.05 6.86 1.06
C CYS A 21 2.17 6.01 1.99
N LEU A 22 2.66 4.86 2.46
CA LEU A 22 1.90 4.00 3.38
C LEU A 22 1.60 4.71 4.70
N VAL A 23 2.60 5.36 5.31
CA VAL A 23 2.43 6.10 6.57
C VAL A 23 1.49 7.29 6.35
N ALA A 24 1.70 8.08 5.29
CA ALA A 24 0.86 9.23 4.97
C ALA A 24 -0.60 8.82 4.71
N ALA A 25 -0.82 7.73 3.96
CA ALA A 25 -2.15 7.21 3.70
C ALA A 25 -2.88 6.88 5.00
N ASN A 26 -2.24 6.15 5.92
CA ASN A 26 -2.85 5.78 7.20
C ASN A 26 -3.24 6.97 8.07
N LEU A 27 -2.43 8.02 8.09
CA LEU A 27 -2.78 9.25 8.79
C LEU A 27 -3.95 9.98 8.12
N LEU A 28 -3.99 10.02 6.80
CA LEU A 28 -5.07 10.65 6.04
C LEU A 28 -6.39 9.86 6.09
N GLU A 29 -6.35 8.55 6.33
CA GLU A 29 -7.56 7.72 6.51
C GLU A 29 -8.43 8.16 7.69
N THR A 30 -7.87 8.86 8.68
CA THR A 30 -8.61 9.42 9.81
C THR A 30 -9.64 10.47 9.37
N LYS A 31 -9.46 11.08 8.20
CA LYS A 31 -10.36 12.10 7.67
C LYS A 31 -11.35 11.48 6.66
N VAL A 32 -12.63 11.45 7.03
CA VAL A 32 -13.71 11.15 6.09
C VAL A 32 -14.07 12.41 5.31
N VAL A 33 -14.12 12.30 3.99
CA VAL A 33 -14.44 13.39 3.06
C VAL A 33 -15.70 13.05 2.29
N GLN A 34 -16.46 14.08 1.95
CA GLN A 34 -17.62 13.97 1.07
C GLN A 34 -17.38 14.83 -0.17
N ILE A 35 -17.33 14.18 -1.33
CA ILE A 35 -17.19 14.84 -2.62
C ILE A 35 -18.51 14.61 -3.37
N TRP A 36 -19.33 15.65 -3.48
CA TRP A 36 -20.70 15.59 -3.97
C TRP A 36 -21.54 14.63 -3.11
N LYS A 37 -21.94 13.49 -3.66
CA LYS A 37 -22.71 12.43 -2.97
C LYS A 37 -21.87 11.20 -2.62
N ILE A 38 -20.57 11.29 -2.83
CA ILE A 38 -19.63 10.16 -2.63
C ILE A 38 -18.89 10.39 -1.32
N THR A 39 -19.03 9.48 -0.38
CA THR A 39 -18.28 9.48 0.88
C THR A 39 -17.05 8.57 0.70
N ALA A 40 -15.89 9.10 1.03
CA ALA A 40 -14.61 8.39 0.95
C ALA A 40 -13.68 8.85 2.08
N THR A 41 -12.53 8.23 2.23
CA THR A 41 -11.48 8.70 3.13
C THR A 41 -10.45 9.54 2.37
N ALA A 42 -9.78 10.46 3.05
CA ALA A 42 -8.75 11.30 2.42
C ALA A 42 -7.50 10.49 2.03
N GLY A 43 -7.30 9.30 2.60
CA GLY A 43 -6.26 8.36 2.20
C GLY A 43 -6.33 7.94 0.74
N LEU A 44 -7.52 8.04 0.11
CA LEU A 44 -7.71 7.76 -1.32
C LEU A 44 -6.73 8.52 -2.23
N VAL A 45 -6.24 9.69 -1.82
CA VAL A 45 -5.29 10.49 -2.61
C VAL A 45 -3.91 9.82 -2.72
N VAL A 46 -3.48 9.14 -1.65
CA VAL A 46 -2.10 8.60 -1.54
C VAL A 46 -2.06 7.09 -1.67
N PHE A 47 -3.08 6.39 -1.18
CA PHE A 47 -3.10 4.93 -1.10
C PHE A 47 -2.86 4.24 -2.46
N PRO A 48 -3.48 4.67 -3.57
CA PRO A 48 -3.24 4.06 -4.88
C PRO A 48 -1.79 4.17 -5.34
N ILE A 49 -1.07 5.21 -4.92
CA ILE A 49 0.36 5.39 -5.25
C ILE A 49 1.18 4.23 -4.67
N SER A 50 0.87 3.79 -3.44
CA SER A 50 1.55 2.66 -2.80
C SER A 50 1.39 1.37 -3.60
N TYR A 51 0.19 1.10 -4.14
CA TYR A 51 -0.05 -0.08 -4.97
C TYR A 51 0.67 -0.01 -6.31
N ILE A 52 0.66 1.17 -6.97
CA ILE A 52 1.41 1.39 -8.21
C ILE A 52 2.91 1.15 -8.00
N ILE A 53 3.48 1.63 -6.88
CA ILE A 53 4.88 1.39 -6.54
C ILE A 53 5.12 -0.10 -6.31
N ASN A 54 4.21 -0.79 -5.61
CA ASN A 54 4.30 -2.23 -5.39
C ASN A 54 4.30 -3.00 -6.72
N ASP A 55 3.43 -2.62 -7.67
CA ASP A 55 3.39 -3.17 -9.03
C ASP A 55 4.72 -2.94 -9.77
N CYS A 56 5.27 -1.73 -9.70
CA CYS A 56 6.57 -1.42 -10.29
C CYS A 56 7.68 -2.31 -9.72
N ILE A 57 7.71 -2.47 -8.39
CA ILE A 57 8.71 -3.29 -7.72
C ILE A 57 8.55 -4.77 -8.10
N ALA A 58 7.32 -5.29 -8.08
CA ALA A 58 7.03 -6.68 -8.45
C ALA A 58 7.37 -6.96 -9.92
N GLU A 59 7.12 -6.00 -10.81
CA GLU A 59 7.41 -6.15 -12.24
C GLU A 59 8.90 -6.13 -12.56
N VAL A 60 9.67 -5.26 -11.93
CA VAL A 60 11.09 -5.06 -12.24
C VAL A 60 11.99 -6.04 -11.47
N TRP A 61 11.78 -6.16 -10.16
CA TRP A 61 12.67 -6.93 -9.27
C TRP A 61 12.07 -8.20 -8.69
N GLY A 62 10.80 -8.51 -9.04
CA GLY A 62 10.11 -9.73 -8.67
C GLY A 62 9.50 -9.72 -7.26
N PHE A 63 8.76 -10.81 -6.96
CA PHE A 63 7.99 -10.97 -5.72
C PHE A 63 8.84 -10.90 -4.44
N ARG A 64 10.07 -11.42 -4.44
CA ARG A 64 10.95 -11.40 -3.26
C ARG A 64 11.23 -9.96 -2.81
N LYS A 65 11.54 -9.07 -3.75
CA LYS A 65 11.83 -7.67 -3.46
C LYS A 65 10.56 -6.89 -3.10
N ALA A 66 9.43 -7.16 -3.76
CA ALA A 66 8.14 -6.60 -3.38
C ALA A 66 7.78 -6.99 -1.93
N ARG A 67 7.93 -8.26 -1.57
CA ARG A 67 7.72 -8.76 -0.20
C ARG A 67 8.60 -8.04 0.83
N LEU A 68 9.89 -7.82 0.52
CA LEU A 68 10.80 -7.08 1.41
C LEU A 68 10.27 -5.68 1.69
N ILE A 69 9.90 -4.93 0.63
CA ILE A 69 9.42 -3.55 0.77
C ILE A 69 8.08 -3.49 1.51
N ILE A 70 7.19 -4.44 1.27
CA ILE A 70 5.94 -4.56 2.02
C ILE A 70 6.23 -4.68 3.52
N TRP A 71 7.08 -5.61 3.93
CA TRP A 71 7.44 -5.79 5.34
C TRP A 71 8.15 -4.59 5.94
N MET A 72 9.02 -3.92 5.19
CA MET A 72 9.66 -2.67 5.62
C MET A 72 8.65 -1.55 5.81
N GLY A 73 7.70 -1.39 4.88
CA GLY A 73 6.61 -0.41 5.01
C GLY A 73 5.79 -0.62 6.27
N PHE A 74 5.47 -1.87 6.58
CA PHE A 74 4.79 -2.24 7.84
C PHE A 74 5.59 -1.87 9.07
N ALA A 75 6.87 -2.23 9.10
CA ALA A 75 7.74 -1.93 10.23
C ALA A 75 7.81 -0.42 10.48
N MET A 76 7.93 0.38 9.41
CA MET A 76 7.94 1.86 9.52
C MET A 76 6.59 2.39 10.01
N ASN A 77 5.48 1.87 9.49
CA ASN A 77 4.14 2.28 9.93
C ASN A 77 3.90 1.98 11.42
N PHE A 78 4.27 0.78 11.88
CA PHE A 78 4.20 0.41 13.30
C PHE A 78 5.03 1.33 14.17
N MET A 79 6.24 1.66 13.74
CA MET A 79 7.11 2.57 14.48
C MET A 79 6.46 3.95 14.63
N VAL A 80 5.87 4.50 13.56
CA VAL A 80 5.20 5.80 13.62
C VAL A 80 3.99 5.76 14.54
N VAL A 81 3.18 4.70 14.48
CA VAL A 81 2.02 4.54 15.38
C VAL A 81 2.46 4.42 16.85
N ALA A 82 3.52 3.65 17.13
CA ALA A 82 4.04 3.52 18.50
C ALA A 82 4.56 4.87 19.03
N LEU A 83 5.30 5.62 18.22
CA LEU A 83 5.77 6.96 18.58
C LEU A 83 4.61 7.93 18.82
N ALA A 84 3.56 7.86 17.98
CA ALA A 84 2.37 8.68 18.15
C ALA A 84 1.62 8.35 19.46
N GLN A 85 1.51 7.07 19.84
CA GLN A 85 0.92 6.67 21.12
C GLN A 85 1.75 7.15 22.32
N LEU A 86 3.08 7.10 22.22
CA LEU A 86 3.96 7.67 23.24
C LEU A 86 3.76 9.18 23.37
N ALA A 87 3.57 9.89 22.24
CA ALA A 87 3.31 11.32 22.26
C ALA A 87 1.95 11.67 22.94
N ILE A 88 0.89 10.87 22.72
CA ILE A 88 -0.40 11.05 23.40
C ILE A 88 -0.28 10.89 24.90
N LEU A 89 0.61 10.02 25.40
CA LEU A 89 0.83 9.82 26.84
C LEU A 89 1.58 10.99 27.50
N MET A 90 2.19 11.89 26.73
CA MET A 90 2.85 13.08 27.27
C MET A 90 1.79 14.14 27.64
N PRO A 91 1.88 14.78 28.82
CA PRO A 91 0.95 15.83 29.21
C PRO A 91 1.10 17.05 28.30
N ALA A 92 -0.04 17.59 27.84
CA ALA A 92 -0.03 18.80 27.02
C ALA A 92 0.45 20.02 27.83
N ALA A 93 1.11 20.95 27.14
CA ALA A 93 1.45 22.24 27.76
C ALA A 93 0.16 23.04 28.05
N PRO A 94 0.06 23.74 29.21
CA PRO A 94 -1.16 24.42 29.63
C PRO A 94 -1.70 25.48 28.65
N PHE A 95 -0.86 26.00 27.78
CA PHE A 95 -1.21 27.02 26.77
C PHE A 95 -1.50 26.44 25.39
N TRP A 96 -1.38 25.12 25.20
CA TRP A 96 -1.54 24.48 23.90
C TRP A 96 -2.96 23.94 23.73
N GLU A 97 -3.71 24.50 22.79
CA GLU A 97 -5.10 24.13 22.51
C GLU A 97 -5.27 23.00 21.49
N GLY A 98 -4.15 22.46 20.96
CA GLY A 98 -4.18 21.44 19.90
C GLY A 98 -4.37 20.00 20.37
N GLU A 99 -4.47 19.73 21.67
CA GLU A 99 -4.49 18.38 22.25
C GLU A 99 -5.67 17.54 21.76
N GLU A 100 -6.87 18.11 21.71
CA GLU A 100 -8.06 17.39 21.27
C GLU A 100 -7.94 16.95 19.79
N GLY A 101 -7.46 17.83 18.91
CA GLY A 101 -7.23 17.52 17.50
C GLY A 101 -6.13 16.47 17.31
N PHE A 102 -5.04 16.60 18.06
CA PHE A 102 -3.93 15.64 18.05
C PHE A 102 -4.40 14.25 18.50
N ASN A 103 -5.09 14.20 19.66
CA ASN A 103 -5.61 12.96 20.23
C ASN A 103 -6.68 12.33 19.34
N PHE A 104 -7.50 13.12 18.64
CA PHE A 104 -8.47 12.61 17.68
C PHE A 104 -7.78 11.87 16.53
N VAL A 105 -6.80 12.49 15.89
CA VAL A 105 -6.10 11.91 14.73
C VAL A 105 -5.27 10.68 15.15
N PHE A 106 -4.43 10.84 16.16
CA PHE A 106 -3.49 9.80 16.56
C PHE A 106 -4.11 8.77 17.51
N GLY A 107 -5.18 9.08 18.23
CA GLY A 107 -5.93 8.13 19.04
C GLY A 107 -6.69 7.10 18.20
N MET A 108 -7.16 7.47 17.02
CA MET A 108 -7.72 6.51 16.05
C MET A 108 -6.64 5.72 15.31
N ALA A 109 -5.41 6.22 15.29
CA ALA A 109 -4.32 5.62 14.52
C ALA A 109 -4.07 4.14 14.82
N PRO A 110 -4.10 3.61 16.06
CA PRO A 110 -3.91 2.19 16.31
C PRO A 110 -4.96 1.31 15.64
N ARG A 111 -6.25 1.70 15.71
CA ARG A 111 -7.34 0.94 15.09
C ARG A 111 -7.22 0.97 13.56
N ILE A 112 -6.97 2.14 12.99
CA ILE A 112 -6.75 2.29 11.54
C ILE A 112 -5.49 1.55 11.13
N ALA A 113 -4.40 1.61 11.90
CA ALA A 113 -3.16 0.90 11.60
C ALA A 113 -3.34 -0.62 11.60
N VAL A 114 -4.06 -1.19 12.57
CA VAL A 114 -4.36 -2.63 12.58
C VAL A 114 -5.25 -3.02 11.40
N ALA A 115 -6.28 -2.23 11.10
CA ALA A 115 -7.14 -2.43 9.94
C ALA A 115 -6.35 -2.37 8.64
N SER A 116 -5.57 -1.30 8.45
CA SER A 116 -4.74 -1.08 7.29
C SER A 116 -3.63 -2.13 7.16
N LEU A 117 -3.03 -2.51 8.28
CA LEU A 117 -2.00 -3.54 8.32
C LEU A 117 -2.51 -4.87 7.76
N THR A 118 -3.63 -5.35 8.32
CA THR A 118 -4.21 -6.63 7.91
C THR A 118 -4.73 -6.58 6.46
N ALA A 119 -5.44 -5.52 6.10
CA ALA A 119 -6.01 -5.33 4.78
C ALA A 119 -4.92 -5.14 3.72
N PHE A 120 -4.01 -4.21 3.96
CA PHE A 120 -2.91 -3.92 3.03
C PHE A 120 -1.94 -5.09 2.89
N LEU A 121 -1.66 -5.82 3.97
CA LEU A 121 -0.83 -7.04 3.90
C LEU A 121 -1.45 -8.02 2.89
N VAL A 122 -2.72 -8.35 3.07
CA VAL A 122 -3.43 -9.27 2.17
C VAL A 122 -3.52 -8.69 0.76
N GLY A 123 -3.93 -7.44 0.62
CA GLY A 123 -4.05 -6.75 -0.68
C GLY A 123 -2.73 -6.68 -1.43
N SER A 124 -1.67 -6.19 -0.80
CA SER A 124 -0.35 -6.03 -1.43
C SER A 124 0.28 -7.36 -1.82
N PHE A 125 0.12 -8.41 -1.00
CA PHE A 125 0.61 -9.73 -1.37
C PHE A 125 -0.21 -10.36 -2.48
N LEU A 126 -1.53 -10.13 -2.53
CA LEU A 126 -2.37 -10.57 -3.65
C LEU A 126 -1.96 -9.87 -4.94
N ILE A 127 -1.73 -8.54 -4.91
CA ILE A 127 -1.24 -7.79 -6.06
C ILE A 127 0.08 -8.39 -6.55
N ALA A 128 1.08 -8.48 -5.68
CA ALA A 128 2.39 -9.01 -6.06
C ALA A 128 2.32 -10.46 -6.55
N TYR A 129 1.49 -11.30 -5.93
CA TYR A 129 1.26 -12.68 -6.34
C TYR A 129 0.61 -12.77 -7.74
N VAL A 130 -0.49 -12.05 -7.95
CA VAL A 130 -1.22 -12.05 -9.24
C VAL A 130 -0.32 -11.48 -10.34
N MET A 131 0.37 -10.36 -10.07
CA MET A 131 1.31 -9.74 -11.00
C MET A 131 2.40 -10.72 -11.44
N SER A 132 3.04 -11.40 -10.48
CA SER A 132 4.10 -12.37 -10.74
C SER A 132 3.58 -13.59 -11.50
N LYS A 133 2.46 -14.19 -11.06
CA LYS A 133 1.86 -15.36 -11.74
C LYS A 133 1.44 -15.05 -13.18
N MET A 134 0.80 -13.91 -13.38
CA MET A 134 0.40 -13.47 -14.73
C MET A 134 1.61 -13.13 -15.60
N LYS A 135 2.71 -12.61 -15.01
CA LYS A 135 3.96 -12.36 -15.74
C LYS A 135 4.54 -13.66 -16.30
N LEU A 136 4.63 -14.70 -15.46
CA LEU A 136 5.09 -16.03 -15.89
C LEU A 136 4.18 -16.60 -16.98
N ALA A 137 2.86 -16.58 -16.80
CA ALA A 137 1.90 -17.12 -17.74
C ALA A 137 1.90 -16.41 -19.10
N SER A 138 2.17 -15.10 -19.11
CA SER A 138 2.18 -14.27 -20.33
C SER A 138 3.56 -14.11 -20.98
N GLY A 139 4.61 -14.70 -20.40
CA GLY A 139 6.00 -14.48 -20.85
C GLY A 139 6.39 -12.99 -20.79
N GLY A 140 5.94 -12.27 -19.78
CA GLY A 140 6.24 -10.85 -19.57
C GLY A 140 5.38 -9.89 -20.41
N LYS A 141 4.46 -10.38 -21.24
CA LYS A 141 3.58 -9.56 -22.08
C LYS A 141 2.41 -8.97 -21.29
N ASN A 142 1.69 -8.02 -21.93
CA ASN A 142 0.42 -7.46 -21.43
C ASN A 142 0.51 -6.90 -20.01
N PHE A 143 1.53 -6.08 -19.71
CA PHE A 143 1.71 -5.45 -18.40
C PHE A 143 0.45 -4.72 -17.92
N SER A 144 -0.24 -3.96 -18.80
CA SER A 144 -1.46 -3.23 -18.46
C SER A 144 -2.58 -4.12 -17.92
N LEU A 145 -2.80 -5.28 -18.58
CA LEU A 145 -3.82 -6.23 -18.13
C LEU A 145 -3.44 -6.85 -16.77
N ARG A 146 -2.16 -7.13 -16.57
CA ARG A 146 -1.65 -7.68 -15.30
C ARG A 146 -1.80 -6.67 -14.17
N ALA A 147 -1.43 -5.41 -14.40
CA ALA A 147 -1.57 -4.33 -13.42
C ALA A 147 -3.06 -4.15 -13.03
N ILE A 148 -3.95 -3.94 -13.99
CA ILE A 148 -5.38 -3.75 -13.69
C ILE A 148 -5.99 -4.96 -12.96
N THR A 149 -5.64 -6.18 -13.38
CA THR A 149 -6.19 -7.39 -12.75
C THR A 149 -5.66 -7.57 -11.33
N SER A 150 -4.36 -7.35 -11.11
CA SER A 150 -3.75 -7.46 -9.77
C SER A 150 -4.31 -6.40 -8.83
N THR A 151 -4.47 -5.17 -9.27
CA THR A 151 -5.06 -4.08 -8.49
C THR A 151 -6.52 -4.37 -8.14
N LEU A 152 -7.33 -4.78 -9.10
CA LEU A 152 -8.74 -5.11 -8.83
C LEU A 152 -8.88 -6.20 -7.75
N VAL A 153 -8.08 -7.25 -7.83
CA VAL A 153 -8.10 -8.35 -6.84
C VAL A 153 -7.59 -7.86 -5.47
N GLY A 154 -6.47 -7.16 -5.44
CA GLY A 154 -5.87 -6.68 -4.20
C GLY A 154 -6.71 -5.63 -3.49
N GLU A 155 -7.23 -4.64 -4.23
CA GLU A 155 -8.06 -3.57 -3.68
C GLU A 155 -9.43 -4.06 -3.21
N SER A 156 -9.99 -5.06 -3.88
CA SER A 156 -11.23 -5.70 -3.40
C SER A 156 -10.99 -6.40 -2.06
N ALA A 157 -9.91 -7.14 -1.94
CA ALA A 157 -9.55 -7.82 -0.68
C ALA A 157 -9.19 -6.82 0.42
N ASP A 158 -8.42 -5.78 0.11
CA ASP A 158 -8.09 -4.68 1.02
C ASP A 158 -9.36 -4.04 1.58
N SER A 159 -10.26 -3.60 0.73
CA SER A 159 -11.50 -2.95 1.13
C SER A 159 -12.41 -3.85 1.98
N MET A 160 -12.50 -5.15 1.65
CA MET A 160 -13.29 -6.13 2.41
C MET A 160 -12.77 -6.35 3.82
N ILE A 161 -11.49 -6.11 4.07
CA ILE A 161 -10.87 -6.28 5.39
C ILE A 161 -10.81 -4.94 6.12
N PHE A 162 -10.33 -3.90 5.44
CA PHE A 162 -10.09 -2.59 6.04
C PHE A 162 -11.35 -1.97 6.67
N PHE A 163 -12.40 -1.80 5.87
CA PHE A 163 -13.58 -1.05 6.31
C PHE A 163 -14.31 -1.67 7.50
N PRO A 164 -14.56 -2.98 7.55
CA PRO A 164 -15.17 -3.60 8.73
C PRO A 164 -14.32 -3.46 10.01
N VAL A 165 -13.00 -3.56 9.89
CA VAL A 165 -12.10 -3.44 11.05
C VAL A 165 -11.97 -1.98 11.50
N ALA A 166 -11.75 -1.05 10.55
CA ALA A 166 -11.55 0.37 10.86
C ALA A 166 -12.83 1.05 11.36
N PHE A 167 -13.96 0.82 10.70
CA PHE A 167 -15.20 1.57 10.90
C PHE A 167 -16.38 0.74 11.40
N GLY A 168 -16.21 -0.58 11.58
CA GLY A 168 -17.25 -1.44 12.14
C GLY A 168 -17.72 -0.95 13.50
N GLY A 169 -19.04 -0.81 13.66
CA GLY A 169 -19.65 -0.25 14.89
C GLY A 169 -19.61 1.27 15.01
N LEU A 170 -18.90 2.00 14.14
CA LEU A 170 -18.83 3.47 14.13
C LEU A 170 -19.79 4.08 13.12
N MET A 171 -20.23 3.32 12.13
CA MET A 171 -21.17 3.77 11.11
C MET A 171 -22.17 2.67 10.73
N PRO A 172 -23.34 3.04 10.14
CA PRO A 172 -24.31 2.08 9.67
C PRO A 172 -23.73 1.12 8.62
N ALA A 173 -24.10 -0.17 8.69
CA ALA A 173 -23.57 -1.20 7.79
C ALA A 173 -23.80 -0.89 6.30
N GLY A 174 -24.93 -0.26 5.95
CA GLY A 174 -25.21 0.14 4.57
C GLY A 174 -24.24 1.19 4.03
N GLU A 175 -23.83 2.16 4.85
CA GLU A 175 -22.84 3.17 4.46
C GLU A 175 -21.44 2.55 4.37
N LEU A 176 -21.12 1.63 5.28
CA LEU A 176 -19.88 0.87 5.25
C LEU A 176 -19.72 0.12 3.92
N ILE A 177 -20.74 -0.64 3.50
CA ILE A 177 -20.71 -1.40 2.24
C ILE A 177 -20.59 -0.46 1.04
N LYS A 178 -21.32 0.67 1.04
CA LYS A 178 -21.18 1.68 -0.02
C LYS A 178 -19.73 2.21 -0.11
N MET A 179 -19.12 2.56 1.02
CA MET A 179 -17.73 3.01 1.05
C MET A 179 -16.77 1.96 0.54
N MET A 180 -16.93 0.69 0.92
CA MET A 180 -16.11 -0.42 0.42
C MET A 180 -16.13 -0.50 -1.11
N VAL A 181 -17.33 -0.50 -1.70
CA VAL A 181 -17.49 -0.58 -3.17
C VAL A 181 -16.94 0.65 -3.85
N ILE A 182 -17.28 1.84 -3.34
CA ILE A 182 -16.83 3.11 -3.91
C ILE A 182 -15.30 3.22 -3.89
N GLN A 183 -14.68 2.89 -2.76
CA GLN A 183 -13.23 2.93 -2.62
C GLN A 183 -12.53 1.96 -3.57
N ALA A 184 -12.99 0.71 -3.66
CA ALA A 184 -12.42 -0.28 -4.58
C ALA A 184 -12.52 0.21 -6.04
N VAL A 185 -13.67 0.76 -6.44
CA VAL A 185 -13.87 1.31 -7.79
C VAL A 185 -12.97 2.53 -8.05
N LEU A 186 -12.93 3.49 -7.11
CA LEU A 186 -12.13 4.71 -7.28
C LEU A 186 -10.64 4.41 -7.34
N LYS A 187 -10.13 3.50 -6.52
CA LYS A 187 -8.73 3.06 -6.55
C LYS A 187 -8.38 2.37 -7.86
N THR A 188 -9.25 1.48 -8.35
CA THR A 188 -9.07 0.83 -9.66
C THR A 188 -9.13 1.83 -10.81
N LEU A 189 -10.03 2.81 -10.78
CA LEU A 189 -10.07 3.87 -11.78
C LEU A 189 -8.81 4.74 -11.76
N TYR A 190 -8.31 5.05 -10.56
CA TYR A 190 -7.04 5.78 -10.41
C TYR A 190 -5.89 5.02 -11.06
N GLU A 191 -5.80 3.71 -10.83
CA GLU A 191 -4.80 2.83 -11.46
C GLU A 191 -4.89 2.91 -13.00
N ILE A 192 -6.10 2.77 -13.56
CA ILE A 192 -6.31 2.82 -15.01
C ILE A 192 -5.85 4.17 -15.59
N ILE A 193 -6.17 5.28 -14.92
CA ILE A 193 -5.80 6.63 -15.37
C ILE A 193 -4.28 6.82 -15.34
N ILE A 194 -3.62 6.33 -14.31
CA ILE A 194 -2.17 6.49 -14.12
C ILE A 194 -1.35 5.43 -14.90
N LEU A 195 -1.97 4.36 -15.35
CA LEU A 195 -1.32 3.24 -16.03
C LEU A 195 -0.33 3.67 -17.15
N PRO A 196 -0.63 4.65 -18.03
CA PRO A 196 0.33 5.10 -19.03
C PRO A 196 1.62 5.66 -18.43
N VAL A 197 1.53 6.30 -17.26
CA VAL A 197 2.70 6.80 -16.52
C VAL A 197 3.46 5.63 -15.91
N THR A 198 2.75 4.70 -15.25
CA THR A 198 3.33 3.49 -14.67
C THR A 198 4.13 2.69 -15.68
N ILE A 199 3.58 2.48 -16.89
CA ILE A 199 4.28 1.77 -17.98
C ILE A 199 5.59 2.48 -18.35
N ARG A 200 5.57 3.82 -18.48
CA ARG A 200 6.78 4.57 -18.81
C ARG A 200 7.84 4.44 -17.72
N VAL A 201 7.42 4.55 -16.46
CA VAL A 201 8.32 4.42 -15.30
C VAL A 201 8.94 3.03 -15.24
N VAL A 202 8.13 1.96 -15.37
CA VAL A 202 8.62 0.57 -15.37
C VAL A 202 9.63 0.35 -16.50
N ASN A 203 9.31 0.77 -17.72
CA ASN A 203 10.20 0.60 -18.87
C ASN A 203 11.51 1.39 -18.70
N TYR A 204 11.44 2.59 -18.13
CA TYR A 204 12.62 3.39 -17.84
C TYR A 204 13.52 2.69 -16.82
N ILE A 205 12.94 2.19 -15.72
CA ILE A 205 13.68 1.51 -14.65
C ILE A 205 14.30 0.21 -15.17
N LYS A 206 13.54 -0.61 -15.89
CA LYS A 206 14.09 -1.84 -16.52
C LYS A 206 15.30 -1.54 -17.38
N LYS A 207 15.28 -0.42 -18.13
CA LYS A 207 16.39 0.00 -18.98
C LYS A 207 17.60 0.52 -18.18
N VAL A 208 17.37 1.28 -17.13
CA VAL A 208 18.44 1.89 -16.30
C VAL A 208 19.10 0.84 -15.40
N ASP A 209 18.30 0.00 -14.76
CA ASP A 209 18.81 -0.99 -13.81
C ASP A 209 19.20 -2.32 -14.48
N GLY A 210 18.82 -2.53 -15.75
CA GLY A 210 19.05 -3.79 -16.45
C GLY A 210 18.34 -4.98 -15.80
N SER A 211 17.30 -4.74 -15.02
CA SER A 211 16.56 -5.75 -14.25
C SER A 211 15.20 -6.03 -14.87
N ASP A 212 14.90 -7.30 -15.13
CA ASP A 212 13.57 -7.81 -15.50
C ASP A 212 13.45 -9.23 -14.98
N VAL A 213 13.08 -9.35 -13.70
CA VAL A 213 13.09 -10.62 -12.97
C VAL A 213 11.82 -11.41 -13.25
N PHE A 214 11.95 -12.69 -13.56
CA PHE A 214 10.87 -13.67 -13.61
C PHE A 214 10.94 -14.57 -12.39
N ASP A 215 9.83 -14.70 -11.68
CA ASP A 215 9.73 -15.44 -10.42
C ASP A 215 9.59 -16.96 -10.65
N GLU A 216 10.58 -17.56 -11.28
CA GLU A 216 10.63 -19.00 -11.49
C GLU A 216 11.13 -19.70 -10.20
N HIS A 217 10.42 -20.75 -9.80
CA HIS A 217 10.78 -21.60 -8.65
C HIS A 217 10.89 -20.89 -7.29
N ILE A 218 10.19 -19.76 -7.10
CA ILE A 218 10.15 -19.05 -5.81
C ILE A 218 8.99 -19.53 -4.93
N SER A 219 9.17 -19.35 -3.61
CA SER A 219 8.08 -19.52 -2.66
C SER A 219 7.25 -18.24 -2.55
N TYR A 220 5.95 -18.34 -2.83
CA TYR A 220 4.97 -17.24 -2.61
C TYR A 220 4.51 -17.17 -1.15
N ASN A 221 5.17 -17.86 -0.22
CA ASN A 221 4.85 -17.74 1.19
C ASN A 221 5.28 -16.37 1.71
N VAL A 222 4.28 -15.58 2.13
CA VAL A 222 4.44 -14.21 2.62
C VAL A 222 5.29 -14.12 3.90
N LEU A 223 5.32 -15.18 4.71
CA LEU A 223 6.05 -15.22 5.98
C LEU A 223 7.51 -15.68 5.84
N LYS A 224 7.95 -16.10 4.65
CA LYS A 224 9.34 -16.49 4.42
C LYS A 224 10.28 -15.29 4.30
N ILE A 225 10.54 -14.64 5.43
CA ILE A 225 11.43 -13.46 5.51
C ILE A 225 12.90 -13.85 5.31
N LYS A 226 13.28 -15.10 5.63
CA LYS A 226 14.68 -15.55 5.51
C LYS A 226 15.21 -15.70 4.08
N GLU A 227 14.34 -15.59 3.08
CA GLU A 227 14.72 -15.65 1.65
C GLU A 227 14.69 -14.24 1.01
N LEU A 228 14.81 -13.19 1.81
CA LEU A 228 14.82 -11.78 1.37
C LEU A 228 16.16 -11.37 0.79
#